data_b0844907f1aa4827e9bb043741f8cd3c
#
_entry.id   b0844907f1aa4827e9bb043741f8cd3c
#
_cell.length_a   1.000
_cell.length_b   1.000
_cell.length_c   1.000
_cell.angle_alpha   90.00
_cell.angle_beta   90.00
_cell.angle_gamma   90.00
#
_symmetry.space_group_name_H-M   'P 1'
#
loop_
_entity.id
_entity.type
_entity.pdbx_description
1 polymer ?
#
loop_
_entity_poly.entity_id
_entity_poly.type
_entity_poly.pdbx_seq_one_letter_code
_entity_poly.pdbx_strand_id
1 'polypeptide(L)'
;PSIAPDYVLIEACQGSLIDDSLFDASVDITNVTIAAGGNLPSGLFGDFTPGGGGAVGQFRIYGTPDTATTADIVLQAITDACVPAADIRVRIVVFPNSTITLDGGSNDNQTVCNNTALTNISYTLVGALDATIAGLPDGLVGNTQAPNKFIISGTPSVNISETTSYTYTITTKSNPGGPLVGTCSETTITGVVTVRPDESLTVTSGAIAQQVCFGENITPIVISVVGENTFGSVANPATLPAGMNFTFVEDADNMGGIVTISGSPSAAIAGN
;
A
#
# COMPACT_ATOMS: atom_id res chain seq x y z
N PRO A 1 -17.85 -13.20 33.62
CA PRO A 1 -18.33 -14.35 32.85
C PRO A 1 -18.82 -13.86 31.49
N SER A 2 -18.04 -14.11 30.45
CA SER A 2 -18.47 -13.93 29.07
C SER A 2 -19.50 -15.01 28.80
N ILE A 3 -20.77 -14.64 28.66
CA ILE A 3 -21.80 -15.54 28.17
C ILE A 3 -21.45 -15.70 26.69
N ALA A 4 -20.94 -16.86 26.30
CA ALA A 4 -20.84 -17.22 24.91
C ALA A 4 -22.27 -17.15 24.32
N PRO A 5 -22.46 -16.51 23.16
CA PRO A 5 -23.78 -16.48 22.56
C PRO A 5 -24.25 -17.91 22.30
N ASP A 6 -25.55 -18.14 22.53
CA ASP A 6 -26.26 -19.42 22.36
C ASP A 6 -26.33 -19.84 20.87
N TYR A 7 -25.27 -19.70 20.11
CA TYR A 7 -25.23 -20.09 18.69
C TYR A 7 -23.90 -20.72 18.29
N VAL A 8 -23.95 -21.55 17.28
CA VAL A 8 -22.77 -22.04 16.55
C VAL A 8 -22.37 -21.01 15.51
N LEU A 9 -21.10 -20.61 15.51
CA LEU A 9 -20.56 -19.66 14.56
C LEU A 9 -19.91 -20.40 13.39
N ILE A 10 -20.34 -20.06 12.17
CA ILE A 10 -19.69 -20.46 10.91
C ILE A 10 -19.15 -19.18 10.27
N GLU A 11 -17.88 -19.16 9.96
CA GLU A 11 -17.22 -18.06 9.26
C GLU A 11 -16.68 -18.54 7.93
N ALA A 12 -16.85 -17.71 6.90
CA ALA A 12 -16.40 -17.98 5.55
C ALA A 12 -15.96 -16.69 4.85
N CYS A 13 -15.17 -16.85 3.81
CA CYS A 13 -14.89 -15.75 2.88
C CYS A 13 -15.81 -15.84 1.67
N GLN A 14 -16.22 -14.69 1.15
CA GLN A 14 -16.93 -14.60 -0.12
C GLN A 14 -16.13 -15.30 -1.24
N GLY A 15 -16.78 -16.17 -1.99
CA GLY A 15 -16.14 -16.93 -3.07
C GLY A 15 -15.27 -18.12 -2.62
N SER A 16 -15.17 -18.40 -1.33
CA SER A 16 -14.42 -19.55 -0.80
C SER A 16 -15.37 -20.71 -0.46
N LEU A 17 -14.96 -21.94 -0.79
CA LEU A 17 -15.74 -23.12 -0.45
C LEU A 17 -15.79 -23.28 1.07
N ILE A 18 -16.98 -23.45 1.63
CA ILE A 18 -17.19 -23.99 2.96
C ILE A 18 -17.12 -25.49 2.84
N ASP A 19 -16.09 -26.07 3.46
CA ASP A 19 -15.95 -27.48 3.60
C ASP A 19 -16.88 -27.94 4.72
N ASP A 20 -17.82 -28.82 4.40
CA ASP A 20 -18.92 -29.39 5.20
C ASP A 20 -18.94 -29.01 6.69
N SER A 21 -19.71 -27.99 7.09
CA SER A 21 -20.03 -27.75 8.49
C SER A 21 -21.10 -28.75 8.93
N LEU A 22 -20.71 -29.74 9.74
CA LEU A 22 -21.54 -30.88 10.15
C LEU A 22 -22.16 -30.64 11.52
N PHE A 23 -23.45 -30.97 11.63
CA PHE A 23 -24.21 -30.96 12.88
C PHE A 23 -24.77 -32.35 13.10
N ASP A 24 -24.31 -33.02 14.14
CA ASP A 24 -24.81 -34.36 14.47
C ASP A 24 -26.19 -34.29 15.09
N ALA A 25 -27.09 -35.10 14.61
CA ALA A 25 -28.45 -35.29 15.12
C ALA A 25 -28.60 -36.62 15.83
N SER A 26 -29.37 -36.67 16.92
CA SER A 26 -29.60 -37.92 17.61
C SER A 26 -30.32 -38.96 16.73
N VAL A 27 -30.26 -40.23 17.11
CA VAL A 27 -30.80 -41.35 16.31
C VAL A 27 -32.31 -41.29 16.05
N ASP A 28 -33.04 -40.51 16.86
CA ASP A 28 -34.49 -40.33 16.72
C ASP A 28 -34.89 -39.16 15.83
N ILE A 29 -33.95 -38.44 15.28
CA ILE A 29 -34.19 -37.31 14.38
C ILE A 29 -34.40 -37.87 12.97
N THR A 30 -35.59 -37.59 12.42
CA THR A 30 -35.97 -38.04 11.06
C THR A 30 -35.66 -37.02 9.99
N ASN A 31 -35.60 -35.74 10.38
CA ASN A 31 -35.20 -34.63 9.49
C ASN A 31 -34.70 -33.43 10.30
N VAL A 32 -33.92 -32.56 9.65
CA VAL A 32 -33.55 -31.23 10.15
C VAL A 32 -33.87 -30.22 9.07
N THR A 33 -34.59 -29.17 9.48
CA THR A 33 -35.00 -28.09 8.56
C THR A 33 -34.53 -26.73 9.10
N ILE A 34 -34.42 -25.74 8.22
CA ILE A 34 -34.22 -24.35 8.63
C ILE A 34 -35.59 -23.78 8.98
N ALA A 35 -35.72 -23.18 10.16
CA ALA A 35 -36.95 -22.55 10.63
C ALA A 35 -37.46 -21.49 9.64
N ALA A 36 -38.80 -21.31 9.60
CA ALA A 36 -39.43 -20.34 8.74
C ALA A 36 -38.85 -18.92 8.97
N GLY A 37 -38.48 -18.24 7.89
CA GLY A 37 -37.85 -16.92 7.91
C GLY A 37 -36.33 -16.93 7.95
N GLY A 38 -35.68 -18.08 8.21
CA GLY A 38 -34.24 -18.24 8.08
C GLY A 38 -33.86 -18.61 6.65
N ASN A 39 -32.84 -17.94 6.10
CA ASN A 39 -32.27 -18.27 4.80
C ASN A 39 -30.75 -18.41 4.91
N LEU A 40 -30.20 -19.41 4.24
CA LEU A 40 -28.75 -19.46 4.05
C LEU A 40 -28.30 -18.31 3.13
N PRO A 41 -27.09 -17.79 3.36
CA PRO A 41 -26.45 -16.92 2.39
C PRO A 41 -26.48 -17.52 0.98
N SER A 42 -26.63 -16.67 -0.05
CA SER A 42 -26.58 -17.10 -1.45
C SER A 42 -25.32 -17.89 -1.75
N GLY A 43 -25.44 -19.00 -2.47
CA GLY A 43 -24.35 -19.93 -2.78
C GLY A 43 -24.09 -20.98 -1.72
N LEU A 44 -24.81 -20.94 -0.57
CA LEU A 44 -24.77 -22.00 0.44
C LEU A 44 -26.02 -22.88 0.36
N PHE A 45 -25.82 -24.14 0.68
CA PHE A 45 -26.84 -25.19 0.70
C PHE A 45 -26.83 -25.91 2.04
N GLY A 46 -27.98 -26.46 2.41
CA GLY A 46 -28.11 -27.30 3.61
C GLY A 46 -28.88 -28.55 3.27
N ASP A 47 -28.39 -29.70 3.67
CA ASP A 47 -29.12 -30.94 3.56
C ASP A 47 -28.94 -31.80 4.81
N PHE A 48 -29.88 -32.74 5.03
CA PHE A 48 -29.87 -33.69 6.13
C PHE A 48 -29.75 -35.10 5.60
N THR A 49 -28.81 -35.84 6.15
CA THR A 49 -28.63 -37.26 5.92
C THR A 49 -29.09 -38.01 7.18
N PRO A 50 -30.18 -38.76 7.13
CA PRO A 50 -30.66 -39.53 8.30
C PRO A 50 -29.67 -40.63 8.68
N GLY A 51 -29.52 -40.84 9.97
CA GLY A 51 -28.80 -41.98 10.49
C GLY A 51 -29.50 -43.29 10.19
N GLY A 52 -28.75 -44.35 9.97
CA GLY A 52 -29.28 -45.71 9.76
C GLY A 52 -28.62 -46.74 10.68
N GLY A 53 -29.39 -47.74 11.16
CA GLY A 53 -28.83 -48.85 11.95
C GLY A 53 -28.26 -48.45 13.31
N GLY A 54 -28.77 -47.38 13.94
CA GLY A 54 -28.27 -46.82 15.20
C GLY A 54 -27.16 -45.79 15.08
N ALA A 55 -26.83 -45.37 13.85
CA ALA A 55 -25.94 -44.24 13.60
C ALA A 55 -26.70 -42.91 13.74
N VAL A 56 -26.01 -41.84 14.13
CA VAL A 56 -26.54 -40.48 14.19
C VAL A 56 -26.76 -39.93 12.78
N GLY A 57 -27.82 -39.12 12.62
CA GLY A 57 -28.04 -38.33 11.40
C GLY A 57 -27.11 -37.14 11.37
N GLN A 58 -26.92 -36.54 10.20
CA GLN A 58 -26.09 -35.33 10.05
C GLN A 58 -26.78 -34.29 9.17
N PHE A 59 -26.84 -33.08 9.66
CA PHE A 59 -27.17 -31.90 8.84
C PHE A 59 -25.85 -31.21 8.44
N ARG A 60 -25.68 -30.88 7.17
CA ARG A 60 -24.52 -30.21 6.68
C ARG A 60 -24.88 -28.87 6.01
N ILE A 61 -24.02 -27.88 6.21
CA ILE A 61 -24.04 -26.62 5.47
C ILE A 61 -22.77 -26.59 4.62
N TYR A 62 -22.93 -26.39 3.32
CA TYR A 62 -21.83 -26.45 2.35
C TYR A 62 -22.09 -25.52 1.18
N GLY A 63 -21.05 -25.27 0.36
CA GLY A 63 -21.14 -24.45 -0.85
C GLY A 63 -20.18 -23.26 -0.84
N THR A 64 -20.37 -22.35 -1.77
CA THR A 64 -19.53 -21.17 -1.95
C THR A 64 -20.39 -19.91 -1.87
N PRO A 65 -20.28 -19.14 -0.78
CA PRO A 65 -21.13 -17.95 -0.61
C PRO A 65 -20.76 -16.86 -1.62
N ASP A 66 -21.75 -16.31 -2.31
CA ASP A 66 -21.58 -15.32 -3.37
C ASP A 66 -21.43 -13.88 -2.86
N THR A 67 -21.97 -13.59 -1.67
CA THR A 67 -22.06 -12.24 -1.13
C THR A 67 -21.65 -12.20 0.32
N ALA A 68 -20.94 -11.12 0.71
CA ALA A 68 -20.63 -10.84 2.10
C ALA A 68 -21.92 -10.50 2.87
N THR A 69 -22.17 -11.21 3.95
CA THR A 69 -23.38 -11.05 4.78
C THR A 69 -23.23 -11.72 6.13
N THR A 70 -24.14 -11.38 7.05
CA THR A 70 -24.35 -12.14 8.28
C THR A 70 -25.76 -12.68 8.27
N ALA A 71 -25.92 -13.98 8.44
CA ALA A 71 -27.21 -14.66 8.54
C ALA A 71 -27.32 -15.41 9.86
N ASP A 72 -28.44 -15.23 10.55
CA ASP A 72 -28.82 -16.00 11.72
C ASP A 72 -29.93 -16.96 11.31
N ILE A 73 -29.68 -18.25 11.48
CA ILE A 73 -30.65 -19.32 11.19
C ILE A 73 -30.89 -20.19 12.42
N VAL A 74 -32.02 -20.84 12.44
CA VAL A 74 -32.34 -21.84 13.46
C VAL A 74 -32.55 -23.18 12.73
N LEU A 75 -31.76 -24.17 13.09
CA LEU A 75 -31.94 -25.55 12.68
C LEU A 75 -32.93 -26.20 13.63
N GLN A 76 -34.06 -26.66 13.07
CA GLN A 76 -35.13 -27.37 13.80
C GLN A 76 -35.11 -28.84 13.48
N ALA A 77 -34.93 -29.64 14.49
CA ALA A 77 -35.00 -31.07 14.34
C ALA A 77 -36.48 -31.56 14.33
N ILE A 78 -36.76 -32.47 13.42
CA ILE A 78 -38.06 -33.16 13.31
C ILE A 78 -37.87 -34.60 13.84
N THR A 79 -38.73 -35.01 14.77
CA THR A 79 -38.69 -36.32 15.41
C THR A 79 -40.08 -36.92 15.38
N ASP A 80 -40.14 -38.24 15.26
CA ASP A 80 -41.38 -39.02 15.42
C ASP A 80 -41.70 -39.29 16.90
N ALA A 81 -40.80 -38.94 17.81
CA ALA A 81 -40.99 -39.10 19.25
C ALA A 81 -41.78 -37.94 19.86
N CYS A 82 -42.49 -38.20 20.94
CA CYS A 82 -43.23 -37.17 21.70
C CYS A 82 -42.35 -36.20 22.50
N VAL A 83 -41.10 -36.04 22.13
CA VAL A 83 -40.12 -35.17 22.79
C VAL A 83 -39.91 -33.94 21.93
N PRO A 84 -40.04 -32.72 22.47
CA PRO A 84 -39.71 -31.51 21.70
C PRO A 84 -38.21 -31.58 21.30
N ALA A 85 -37.98 -31.45 20.01
CA ALA A 85 -36.62 -31.40 19.47
C ALA A 85 -35.94 -30.07 19.87
N ALA A 86 -34.65 -30.15 20.16
CA ALA A 86 -33.86 -28.95 20.46
C ALA A 86 -33.56 -28.19 19.17
N ASP A 87 -33.72 -26.86 19.23
CA ASP A 87 -33.32 -25.97 18.16
C ASP A 87 -31.84 -25.60 18.33
N ILE A 88 -31.11 -25.55 17.21
CA ILE A 88 -29.73 -25.06 17.18
C ILE A 88 -29.70 -23.73 16.45
N ARG A 89 -29.23 -22.68 17.12
CA ARG A 89 -28.97 -21.39 16.49
C ARG A 89 -27.61 -21.41 15.81
N VAL A 90 -27.57 -21.01 14.56
CA VAL A 90 -26.36 -20.91 13.77
C VAL A 90 -26.22 -19.49 13.23
N ARG A 91 -25.10 -18.86 13.48
CA ARG A 91 -24.71 -17.59 12.86
C ARG A 91 -23.68 -17.86 11.80
N ILE A 92 -23.98 -17.45 10.57
CA ILE A 92 -23.07 -17.54 9.43
C ILE A 92 -22.59 -16.14 9.10
N VAL A 93 -21.28 -15.91 9.17
CA VAL A 93 -20.64 -14.64 8.81
C VAL A 93 -19.80 -14.87 7.56
N VAL A 94 -20.19 -14.23 6.46
CA VAL A 94 -19.43 -14.24 5.22
C VAL A 94 -18.68 -12.91 5.11
N PHE A 95 -17.37 -12.96 5.22
CA PHE A 95 -16.52 -11.79 5.08
C PHE A 95 -16.32 -11.41 3.62
N PRO A 96 -16.32 -10.11 3.27
CA PRO A 96 -16.02 -9.67 1.92
C PRO A 96 -14.55 -9.90 1.58
N ASN A 97 -14.27 -10.07 0.29
CA ASN A 97 -12.91 -9.97 -0.23
C ASN A 97 -12.39 -8.55 -0.02
N SER A 98 -11.11 -8.43 0.33
CA SER A 98 -10.52 -7.12 0.50
C SER A 98 -10.29 -6.44 -0.85
N THR A 99 -10.51 -5.13 -0.90
CA THR A 99 -10.14 -4.28 -2.02
C THR A 99 -9.46 -3.01 -1.53
N ILE A 100 -8.60 -2.45 -2.39
CA ILE A 100 -7.92 -1.18 -2.16
C ILE A 100 -8.06 -0.32 -3.41
N THR A 101 -8.44 0.93 -3.26
CA THR A 101 -8.63 1.87 -4.37
C THR A 101 -8.01 3.22 -4.03
N LEU A 102 -7.35 3.84 -5.01
CA LEU A 102 -6.84 5.21 -4.88
C LEU A 102 -8.01 6.18 -4.74
N ASP A 103 -7.93 7.10 -3.78
CA ASP A 103 -8.97 8.10 -3.57
C ASP A 103 -8.96 9.15 -4.69
N GLY A 104 -10.16 9.63 -5.04
CA GLY A 104 -10.27 10.74 -5.99
C GLY A 104 -9.51 11.99 -5.50
N GLY A 105 -8.67 12.53 -6.36
CA GLY A 105 -7.79 13.66 -6.03
C GLY A 105 -6.42 13.30 -5.45
N SER A 106 -6.18 12.05 -5.10
CA SER A 106 -4.85 11.53 -4.78
C SER A 106 -4.09 11.17 -6.06
N ASN A 107 -2.76 11.24 -5.99
CA ASN A 107 -1.87 10.86 -7.08
C ASN A 107 -0.86 9.84 -6.55
N ASP A 108 -0.88 8.64 -7.10
CA ASP A 108 0.01 7.52 -6.74
C ASP A 108 1.33 7.50 -7.55
N ASN A 109 1.52 8.51 -8.38
CA ASN A 109 2.76 8.74 -9.15
C ASN A 109 3.23 10.19 -8.93
N GLN A 110 3.95 10.43 -7.83
CA GLN A 110 4.43 11.77 -7.47
C GLN A 110 5.93 11.91 -7.64
N THR A 111 6.34 13.10 -8.07
CA THR A 111 7.74 13.52 -8.06
C THR A 111 7.92 14.61 -7.01
N VAL A 112 8.89 14.45 -6.11
CA VAL A 112 9.23 15.41 -5.06
C VAL A 112 10.73 15.58 -4.97
N CYS A 113 11.19 16.74 -4.49
CA CYS A 113 12.60 16.91 -4.13
C CYS A 113 12.88 16.17 -2.82
N ASN A 114 14.11 15.72 -2.65
CA ASN A 114 14.59 15.21 -1.36
C ASN A 114 14.35 16.29 -0.28
N ASN A 115 14.11 15.89 0.95
CA ASN A 115 13.78 16.78 2.07
C ASN A 115 12.53 17.67 1.87
N THR A 116 11.72 17.42 0.85
CA THR A 116 10.43 18.10 0.64
C THR A 116 9.26 17.15 0.93
N ALA A 117 8.25 17.63 1.67
CA ALA A 117 7.12 16.81 2.06
C ALA A 117 6.30 16.34 0.86
N LEU A 118 5.98 15.03 0.84
CA LEU A 118 5.05 14.44 -0.12
C LEU A 118 3.63 14.98 0.11
N THR A 119 2.90 15.23 -0.97
CA THR A 119 1.44 15.38 -0.86
C THR A 119 0.84 14.02 -0.49
N ASN A 120 0.06 13.96 0.58
CA ASN A 120 -0.50 12.71 1.07
C ASN A 120 -1.19 11.91 -0.05
N ILE A 121 -0.86 10.63 -0.14
CA ILE A 121 -1.52 9.68 -1.05
C ILE A 121 -2.51 8.88 -0.21
N SER A 122 -3.78 8.96 -0.52
CA SER A 122 -4.85 8.32 0.23
C SER A 122 -5.53 7.23 -0.58
N TYR A 123 -5.74 6.09 0.07
CA TYR A 123 -6.45 4.92 -0.45
C TYR A 123 -7.62 4.57 0.45
N THR A 124 -8.70 4.06 -0.17
CA THR A 124 -9.83 3.46 0.56
C THR A 124 -9.68 1.95 0.58
N LEU A 125 -9.81 1.37 1.77
CA LEU A 125 -9.86 -0.07 2.01
C LEU A 125 -11.31 -0.51 2.14
N VAL A 126 -11.67 -1.65 1.55
CA VAL A 126 -12.97 -2.30 1.75
C VAL A 126 -12.70 -3.78 2.06
N GLY A 127 -13.39 -4.33 3.05
CA GLY A 127 -13.18 -5.71 3.50
C GLY A 127 -11.83 -5.96 4.19
N ALA A 128 -11.07 -4.91 4.44
CA ALA A 128 -9.81 -4.94 5.18
C ALA A 128 -9.79 -3.84 6.24
N LEU A 129 -9.22 -4.13 7.40
CA LEU A 129 -9.04 -3.16 8.49
C LEU A 129 -7.61 -2.64 8.56
N ASP A 130 -6.69 -3.27 7.85
CA ASP A 130 -5.27 -2.92 7.84
C ASP A 130 -4.63 -3.23 6.49
N ALA A 131 -3.48 -2.62 6.24
CA ALA A 131 -2.64 -2.87 5.08
C ALA A 131 -1.16 -2.69 5.44
N THR A 132 -0.30 -3.36 4.70
CA THR A 132 1.16 -3.17 4.78
C THR A 132 1.66 -2.54 3.51
N ILE A 133 2.79 -1.85 3.61
CA ILE A 133 3.45 -1.25 2.46
C ILE A 133 4.92 -1.64 2.44
N ALA A 134 5.46 -1.84 1.25
CA ALA A 134 6.88 -2.08 1.00
C ALA A 134 7.35 -1.23 -0.19
N GLY A 135 8.63 -0.89 -0.23
CA GLY A 135 9.26 -0.20 -1.36
C GLY A 135 9.21 1.33 -1.29
N LEU A 136 8.75 1.93 -0.19
CA LEU A 136 8.87 3.38 0.01
C LEU A 136 10.34 3.78 0.24
N PRO A 137 10.74 5.00 -0.21
CA PRO A 137 12.01 5.59 0.19
C PRO A 137 12.02 5.94 1.69
N ASP A 138 13.20 6.01 2.28
CA ASP A 138 13.36 6.46 3.66
C ASP A 138 12.72 7.83 3.88
N GLY A 139 12.11 8.01 5.05
CA GLY A 139 11.39 9.24 5.42
C GLY A 139 9.90 9.26 5.04
N LEU A 140 9.44 8.31 4.21
CA LEU A 140 8.02 8.11 3.94
C LEU A 140 7.47 6.94 4.73
N VAL A 141 6.22 7.06 5.17
CA VAL A 141 5.49 6.03 5.90
C VAL A 141 4.08 5.86 5.37
N GLY A 142 3.58 4.61 5.43
CA GLY A 142 2.18 4.30 5.16
C GLY A 142 1.50 3.80 6.42
N ASN A 143 0.34 4.36 6.75
CA ASN A 143 -0.41 4.03 7.94
C ASN A 143 -1.89 3.89 7.65
N THR A 144 -2.50 2.89 8.28
CA THR A 144 -3.95 2.73 8.28
C THR A 144 -4.58 3.75 9.23
N GLN A 145 -5.62 4.43 8.76
CA GLN A 145 -6.40 5.40 9.53
C GLN A 145 -7.88 5.02 9.50
N ALA A 146 -8.52 5.15 10.67
CA ALA A 146 -9.95 4.90 10.79
C ALA A 146 -10.78 5.88 9.94
N PRO A 147 -11.91 5.46 9.36
CA PRO A 147 -12.46 4.11 9.51
C PRO A 147 -11.92 3.08 8.53
N ASN A 148 -11.38 3.46 7.37
CA ASN A 148 -11.00 2.54 6.30
C ASN A 148 -10.03 3.18 5.29
N LYS A 149 -9.14 4.05 5.77
CA LYS A 149 -8.16 4.75 4.93
C LYS A 149 -6.76 4.20 5.17
N PHE A 150 -5.96 4.15 4.09
CA PHE A 150 -4.52 3.96 4.16
C PHE A 150 -3.85 5.19 3.55
N ILE A 151 -2.97 5.84 4.30
CA ILE A 151 -2.35 7.11 3.89
C ILE A 151 -0.84 6.96 3.87
N ILE A 152 -0.23 7.34 2.75
CA ILE A 152 1.21 7.53 2.62
C ILE A 152 1.51 9.01 2.82
N SER A 153 2.47 9.30 3.69
CA SER A 153 2.90 10.67 4.02
C SER A 153 4.35 10.70 4.48
N GLY A 154 4.88 11.88 4.62
CA GLY A 154 6.23 12.10 5.13
C GLY A 154 7.07 12.96 4.22
N THR A 155 8.36 12.95 4.47
CA THR A 155 9.38 13.71 3.74
C THR A 155 10.49 12.75 3.38
N PRO A 156 10.74 12.46 2.09
CA PRO A 156 11.81 11.55 1.71
C PRO A 156 13.16 12.11 2.18
N SER A 157 13.98 11.26 2.75
CA SER A 157 15.32 11.61 3.27
C SER A 157 16.30 10.53 2.82
N VAL A 158 16.70 10.59 1.56
CA VAL A 158 17.52 9.59 0.89
C VAL A 158 18.84 10.21 0.43
N ASN A 159 19.91 9.40 0.41
CA ASN A 159 21.19 9.84 -0.11
C ASN A 159 21.34 9.43 -1.57
N ILE A 160 20.91 10.31 -2.48
CA ILE A 160 20.92 10.10 -3.92
C ILE A 160 21.63 11.25 -4.62
N SER A 161 22.34 10.94 -5.71
CA SER A 161 23.01 11.91 -6.58
C SER A 161 22.28 12.13 -7.91
N GLU A 162 21.26 11.32 -8.19
CA GLU A 162 20.43 11.37 -9.40
C GLU A 162 18.98 11.06 -9.07
N THR A 163 18.07 11.46 -9.95
CA THR A 163 16.64 11.20 -9.79
C THR A 163 16.37 9.71 -9.70
N THR A 164 15.77 9.29 -8.61
CA THR A 164 15.52 7.88 -8.31
C THR A 164 14.03 7.61 -8.10
N SER A 165 13.51 6.59 -8.79
CA SER A 165 12.11 6.17 -8.65
C SER A 165 11.99 4.97 -7.73
N TYR A 166 11.07 5.06 -6.77
CA TYR A 166 10.73 4.03 -5.81
C TYR A 166 9.34 3.51 -6.09
N THR A 167 9.25 2.24 -6.52
CA THR A 167 7.95 1.57 -6.67
C THR A 167 7.55 0.96 -5.34
N TYR A 168 6.41 1.38 -4.82
CA TYR A 168 5.86 0.79 -3.61
C TYR A 168 4.69 -0.14 -3.92
N THR A 169 4.46 -1.09 -3.02
CA THR A 169 3.34 -2.03 -3.07
C THR A 169 2.60 -1.99 -1.74
N ILE A 170 1.30 -1.76 -1.78
CA ILE A 170 0.42 -1.86 -0.63
C ILE A 170 -0.31 -3.19 -0.74
N THR A 171 -0.34 -3.96 0.35
CA THR A 171 -1.07 -5.22 0.47
C THR A 171 -2.08 -5.10 1.60
N THR A 172 -3.37 -5.29 1.29
CA THR A 172 -4.42 -5.33 2.31
C THR A 172 -4.25 -6.54 3.20
N LYS A 173 -4.58 -6.39 4.48
CA LYS A 173 -4.73 -7.51 5.40
C LYS A 173 -6.20 -7.75 5.63
N SER A 174 -6.63 -8.98 5.46
CA SER A 174 -8.00 -9.37 5.77
C SER A 174 -8.31 -9.15 7.25
N ASN A 175 -9.59 -9.06 7.57
CA ASN A 175 -10.12 -8.61 8.85
C ASN A 175 -9.44 -9.28 10.06
N PRO A 176 -8.77 -8.53 10.97
CA PRO A 176 -8.07 -9.09 12.13
C PRO A 176 -9.00 -9.48 13.29
N GLY A 177 -10.31 -9.43 13.12
CA GLY A 177 -11.27 -9.59 14.23
C GLY A 177 -11.94 -10.96 14.37
N GLY A 178 -11.69 -11.93 13.47
CA GLY A 178 -12.31 -13.26 13.50
C GLY A 178 -11.29 -14.39 13.47
N PRO A 179 -11.71 -15.65 13.71
CA PRO A 179 -10.83 -16.82 13.60
C PRO A 179 -10.31 -17.05 12.16
N LEU A 180 -10.92 -16.42 11.15
CA LEU A 180 -10.46 -16.43 9.76
C LEU A 180 -9.47 -15.29 9.44
N VAL A 181 -8.84 -14.67 10.43
CA VAL A 181 -7.80 -13.66 10.23
C VAL A 181 -6.73 -14.15 9.25
N GLY A 182 -6.53 -13.43 8.17
CA GLY A 182 -5.53 -13.74 7.15
C GLY A 182 -5.95 -14.79 6.11
N THR A 183 -7.20 -15.24 6.08
CA THR A 183 -7.67 -16.30 5.15
C THR A 183 -8.53 -15.82 3.99
N CYS A 184 -9.18 -14.65 4.09
CA CYS A 184 -9.87 -14.02 2.95
C CYS A 184 -8.87 -13.36 2.00
N SER A 185 -9.20 -13.25 0.72
CA SER A 185 -8.27 -12.79 -0.31
C SER A 185 -7.69 -11.41 0.01
N GLU A 186 -6.38 -11.31 -0.05
CA GLU A 186 -5.64 -10.05 0.00
C GLU A 186 -5.56 -9.42 -1.40
N THR A 187 -5.54 -8.11 -1.46
CA THR A 187 -5.40 -7.35 -2.71
C THR A 187 -4.19 -6.45 -2.62
N THR A 188 -3.49 -6.29 -3.73
CA THR A 188 -2.33 -5.40 -3.83
C THR A 188 -2.61 -4.27 -4.81
N ILE A 189 -1.99 -3.11 -4.54
CA ILE A 189 -1.89 -1.97 -5.45
C ILE A 189 -0.47 -1.42 -5.42
N THR A 190 -0.01 -0.90 -6.54
CA THR A 190 1.32 -0.32 -6.68
C THR A 190 1.23 1.15 -7.05
N GLY A 191 2.23 1.92 -6.66
CA GLY A 191 2.44 3.29 -7.10
C GLY A 191 3.92 3.63 -7.13
N VAL A 192 4.25 4.86 -7.51
CA VAL A 192 5.64 5.30 -7.69
C VAL A 192 5.85 6.65 -7.00
N VAL A 193 6.93 6.76 -6.24
CA VAL A 193 7.46 8.05 -5.77
C VAL A 193 8.82 8.24 -6.41
N THR A 194 8.96 9.30 -7.19
CA THR A 194 10.23 9.72 -7.76
C THR A 194 10.83 10.83 -6.92
N VAL A 195 12.03 10.59 -6.39
CA VAL A 195 12.75 11.56 -5.56
C VAL A 195 13.87 12.17 -6.38
N ARG A 196 13.90 13.49 -6.44
CA ARG A 196 14.98 14.28 -7.04
C ARG A 196 16.01 14.61 -5.97
N PRO A 197 17.32 14.61 -6.29
CA PRO A 197 18.35 14.98 -5.33
C PRO A 197 18.24 16.46 -4.92
N ASP A 198 18.82 16.80 -3.78
CA ASP A 198 18.99 18.19 -3.36
C ASP A 198 19.92 18.90 -4.33
N GLU A 199 19.67 20.19 -4.51
CA GLU A 199 20.59 21.03 -5.31
C GLU A 199 21.97 21.10 -4.64
N SER A 200 23.02 20.90 -5.41
CA SER A 200 24.38 20.98 -4.92
C SER A 200 25.37 21.44 -5.98
N LEU A 201 26.42 22.09 -5.52
CA LEU A 201 27.58 22.48 -6.31
C LEU A 201 28.82 21.82 -5.72
N THR A 202 29.54 21.05 -6.53
CA THR A 202 30.74 20.35 -6.10
C THR A 202 31.89 20.63 -7.04
N VAL A 203 33.00 21.20 -6.54
CA VAL A 203 34.21 21.35 -7.34
C VAL A 203 34.86 19.99 -7.55
N THR A 204 34.91 19.56 -8.81
CA THR A 204 35.46 18.25 -9.21
C THR A 204 36.90 18.33 -9.70
N SER A 205 37.31 19.52 -10.17
CA SER A 205 38.71 19.76 -10.60
C SER A 205 39.06 21.27 -10.53
N GLY A 206 40.33 21.54 -10.36
CA GLY A 206 40.89 22.87 -10.21
C GLY A 206 40.72 23.46 -8.80
N ALA A 207 41.61 24.36 -8.38
CA ALA A 207 41.47 25.10 -7.15
C ALA A 207 40.55 26.31 -7.35
N ILE A 208 39.62 26.56 -6.39
CA ILE A 208 38.71 27.74 -6.45
C ILE A 208 39.42 29.07 -6.24
N ALA A 209 40.62 29.05 -5.63
CA ALA A 209 41.49 30.23 -5.49
C ALA A 209 42.79 29.96 -6.24
N GLN A 210 43.06 30.77 -7.27
CA GLN A 210 44.29 30.65 -8.09
C GLN A 210 44.92 32.01 -8.22
N GLN A 211 46.25 32.04 -8.22
CA GLN A 211 47.08 33.22 -8.54
C GLN A 211 47.86 32.89 -9.81
N VAL A 212 47.68 33.67 -10.83
CA VAL A 212 48.33 33.54 -12.12
C VAL A 212 48.91 34.89 -12.55
N CYS A 213 49.96 34.85 -13.34
CA CYS A 213 50.46 36.07 -13.95
C CYS A 213 49.51 36.54 -15.08
N PHE A 214 49.54 37.82 -15.34
CA PHE A 214 48.79 38.41 -16.44
C PHE A 214 49.09 37.70 -17.77
N GLY A 215 48.05 37.27 -18.47
CA GLY A 215 48.13 36.52 -19.72
C GLY A 215 48.39 35.00 -19.58
N GLU A 216 48.61 34.50 -18.35
CA GLU A 216 48.73 33.08 -18.09
C GLU A 216 47.36 32.42 -17.89
N ASN A 217 47.22 31.20 -18.37
CA ASN A 217 45.97 30.44 -18.17
C ASN A 217 45.82 29.96 -16.73
N ILE A 218 44.62 30.08 -16.19
CA ILE A 218 44.27 29.34 -14.98
C ILE A 218 44.19 27.84 -15.24
N THR A 219 44.38 27.02 -14.24
CA THR A 219 43.91 25.61 -14.27
C THR A 219 42.40 25.63 -14.32
N PRO A 220 41.72 25.00 -15.31
CA PRO A 220 40.29 25.03 -15.37
C PRO A 220 39.64 24.56 -14.07
N ILE A 221 38.67 25.33 -13.58
CA ILE A 221 37.84 24.98 -12.45
C ILE A 221 36.59 24.29 -12.99
N VAL A 222 36.41 23.04 -12.62
CA VAL A 222 35.26 22.24 -13.04
C VAL A 222 34.36 22.01 -11.84
N ILE A 223 33.09 22.34 -12.00
CA ILE A 223 32.07 22.25 -10.94
C ILE A 223 30.95 21.37 -11.46
N SER A 224 30.66 20.29 -10.78
CA SER A 224 29.46 19.50 -10.97
C SER A 224 28.31 20.19 -10.27
N VAL A 225 27.21 20.31 -10.98
CA VAL A 225 25.96 20.91 -10.52
C VAL A 225 24.92 19.82 -10.52
N VAL A 226 24.22 19.65 -9.41
CA VAL A 226 23.07 18.75 -9.27
C VAL A 226 21.87 19.59 -8.86
N GLY A 227 20.71 19.34 -9.46
CA GLY A 227 19.48 20.04 -9.12
C GLY A 227 18.57 20.29 -10.32
N GLU A 228 17.37 20.77 -10.05
CA GLU A 228 16.37 21.05 -11.10
C GLU A 228 16.82 22.21 -11.99
N ASN A 229 16.64 22.03 -13.28
CA ASN A 229 17.16 22.95 -14.27
C ASN A 229 16.47 24.33 -14.27
N THR A 230 17.17 25.29 -13.70
CA THR A 230 16.93 26.72 -13.91
C THR A 230 18.21 27.45 -14.32
N PHE A 231 19.16 26.70 -14.92
CA PHE A 231 20.46 27.25 -15.25
C PHE A 231 20.50 28.30 -16.39
N GLY A 232 19.35 28.69 -16.92
CA GLY A 232 19.26 29.84 -17.79
C GLY A 232 19.71 31.19 -17.17
N SER A 233 20.05 31.18 -15.87
CA SER A 233 20.47 32.37 -15.11
C SER A 233 21.74 32.17 -14.28
N VAL A 234 22.60 31.21 -14.65
CA VAL A 234 23.89 31.07 -13.96
C VAL A 234 24.61 32.42 -13.98
N ALA A 235 24.87 32.88 -12.79
CA ALA A 235 25.62 34.04 -12.38
C ALA A 235 26.28 34.80 -13.51
N ASN A 236 25.81 36.00 -13.75
CA ASN A 236 26.31 37.01 -14.66
C ASN A 236 27.83 36.85 -14.91
N PRO A 237 28.26 36.34 -16.09
CA PRO A 237 29.67 36.23 -16.43
C PRO A 237 30.39 37.61 -16.46
N ALA A 238 29.63 38.71 -16.31
CA ALA A 238 30.16 40.06 -16.17
C ALA A 238 31.05 40.28 -14.94
N THR A 239 31.10 39.34 -13.98
CA THR A 239 31.98 39.43 -12.81
C THR A 239 33.33 38.71 -13.00
N LEU A 240 33.46 37.93 -14.08
CA LEU A 240 34.74 37.30 -14.38
C LEU A 240 35.70 38.35 -14.99
N PRO A 241 37.00 38.25 -14.66
CA PRO A 241 38.02 39.07 -15.31
C PRO A 241 37.98 38.92 -16.84
N ALA A 242 38.26 40.01 -17.56
CA ALA A 242 38.37 39.95 -19.01
C ALA A 242 39.38 38.84 -19.43
N GLY A 243 39.06 38.07 -20.48
CA GLY A 243 39.86 36.93 -20.93
C GLY A 243 39.55 35.62 -20.24
N MET A 244 38.67 35.61 -19.25
CA MET A 244 38.13 34.40 -18.64
C MET A 244 36.85 33.98 -19.36
N ASN A 245 36.64 32.68 -19.44
CA ASN A 245 35.45 32.06 -20.04
C ASN A 245 34.69 31.23 -18.99
N PHE A 246 33.40 31.22 -19.17
CA PHE A 246 32.46 30.38 -18.43
C PHE A 246 31.68 29.56 -19.46
N THR A 247 31.62 28.26 -19.24
CA THR A 247 30.76 27.35 -20.02
C THR A 247 29.93 26.49 -19.08
N PHE A 248 28.70 26.23 -19.47
CA PHE A 248 27.83 25.25 -18.83
C PHE A 248 27.41 24.21 -19.86
N VAL A 249 27.60 22.95 -19.56
CA VAL A 249 27.13 21.82 -20.35
C VAL A 249 26.12 21.08 -19.51
N GLU A 250 24.87 21.10 -19.96
CA GLU A 250 23.73 20.49 -19.31
C GLU A 250 23.76 18.98 -19.47
N ASP A 251 23.34 18.27 -18.44
CA ASP A 251 23.15 16.81 -18.48
C ASP A 251 21.93 16.45 -19.35
N ALA A 252 21.91 15.25 -19.90
CA ALA A 252 20.88 14.82 -20.85
C ALA A 252 19.47 14.72 -20.25
N ASP A 253 19.36 14.65 -18.95
CA ASP A 253 18.10 14.58 -18.19
C ASP A 253 17.62 15.93 -17.66
N ASN A 254 18.37 17.00 -17.94
CA ASN A 254 18.12 18.37 -17.45
C ASN A 254 18.11 18.49 -15.91
N MET A 255 18.83 17.63 -15.21
CA MET A 255 18.87 17.58 -13.75
C MET A 255 20.19 18.07 -13.18
N GLY A 256 20.97 18.76 -13.99
CA GLY A 256 22.27 19.28 -13.60
C GLY A 256 23.17 19.56 -14.77
N GLY A 257 24.47 19.50 -14.54
CA GLY A 257 25.49 19.71 -15.60
C GLY A 257 26.86 20.04 -15.06
N ILE A 258 27.72 20.38 -15.97
CA ILE A 258 29.11 20.76 -15.70
C ILE A 258 29.35 22.23 -16.01
N VAL A 259 29.76 22.99 -15.00
CA VAL A 259 30.31 24.34 -15.17
C VAL A 259 31.81 24.23 -15.31
N THR A 260 32.36 24.90 -16.33
CA THR A 260 33.81 25.05 -16.48
C THR A 260 34.18 26.53 -16.57
N ILE A 261 35.07 26.97 -15.68
CA ILE A 261 35.71 28.30 -15.70
C ILE A 261 37.13 28.11 -16.16
N SER A 262 37.51 28.81 -17.24
CA SER A 262 38.83 28.72 -17.84
C SER A 262 39.25 30.04 -18.50
N GLY A 263 40.45 30.11 -18.99
CA GLY A 263 40.99 31.24 -19.69
C GLY A 263 42.15 31.92 -19.03
N SER A 264 42.55 33.07 -19.53
CA SER A 264 43.68 33.83 -19.08
C SER A 264 43.27 35.30 -18.84
N PRO A 265 43.43 35.81 -17.60
CA PRO A 265 43.07 37.20 -17.30
C PRO A 265 43.81 38.15 -18.20
N SER A 266 43.10 38.96 -18.99
CA SER A 266 43.66 39.91 -19.96
C SER A 266 43.70 41.38 -19.45
N ALA A 267 43.16 41.61 -18.26
CA ALA A 267 43.26 42.90 -17.57
C ALA A 267 43.70 42.68 -16.13
N ALA A 268 44.66 43.46 -15.65
CA ALA A 268 45.03 43.44 -14.25
C ALA A 268 43.80 43.94 -13.44
N ILE A 269 43.35 43.13 -12.48
CA ILE A 269 42.46 43.65 -11.45
C ILE A 269 43.26 44.63 -10.63
N ALA A 270 42.87 45.91 -10.64
CA ALA A 270 43.50 46.88 -9.74
C ALA A 270 43.34 46.36 -8.32
N GLY A 271 44.47 45.97 -7.69
CA GLY A 271 44.44 45.46 -6.34
C GLY A 271 43.85 46.51 -5.40
N ASN A 272 42.96 46.04 -4.53
CA ASN A 272 42.59 46.74 -3.31
C ASN A 272 43.72 46.59 -2.29
#